data_c1d86139876d196ca16a71eef560aaa4
#
_entry.id   c1d86139876d196ca16a71eef560aaa4
#
_cell.length_a   1.000
_cell.length_b   1.000
_cell.length_c   1.000
_cell.angle_alpha   90.00
_cell.angle_beta   90.00
_cell.angle_gamma   90.00
#
_symmetry.space_group_name_H-M   'P 1'
#
loop_
_entity.id
_entity.type
_entity.pdbx_description
1 polymer ?
#
loop_
_entity_poly.entity_id
_entity_poly.type
_entity_poly.pdbx_seq_one_letter_code
_entity_poly.pdbx_strand_id
1 'polypeptide(L)'
;MIRSALAFFVITAALLVVVVGIVLVPIAMQMPDPLAVLDMFVFGPFRNPRHTGNIIEMATPGMMCGLAAAIMLRAGMFNLGVEGAFFLGGLATVATVLLVPLPGWAMAPVGLAVGAVVGSSVCAVPGFLRARYDASELVSSLMLNFAALFIGLFIVNYFLRDPMAGAMVSYKIPNDARLPRLVVGTRIHLGVIIAVAGCLLGAVYLFMTRAGFESRIVGLNPAFAAHLGLPIRWILLRSQLIGGLIAAGAGGIEMLGLYPRFSWQGLPGNGWTGVVVAILARDNPILLIPAALFLSYLQVGGDLISRNFDVPSEAVGLIQALVLLVVTSSAIMRNPRLLRLVSGRKAAANKTSRPKVADGSAA
;
A
#
# COMPACT_ATOMS: atom_id res chain seq x y z
N MET A 1 -9.59 3.07 22.47
CA MET A 1 -9.08 3.19 21.09
C MET A 1 -8.96 1.85 20.36
N ILE A 2 -8.32 0.80 20.90
CA ILE A 2 -8.16 -0.50 20.23
C ILE A 2 -9.49 -1.18 19.95
N ARG A 3 -10.44 -1.22 20.93
CA ARG A 3 -11.78 -1.83 20.75
C ARG A 3 -12.60 -1.17 19.63
N SER A 4 -12.55 0.15 19.49
CA SER A 4 -13.26 0.87 18.42
C SER A 4 -12.61 0.67 17.04
N ALA A 5 -11.28 0.49 16.98
CA ALA A 5 -10.58 0.17 15.76
C ALA A 5 -10.83 -1.28 15.32
N LEU A 6 -10.85 -2.22 16.26
CA LEU A 6 -11.18 -3.62 15.99
C LEU A 6 -12.63 -3.78 15.51
N ALA A 7 -13.60 -3.13 16.18
CA ALA A 7 -14.99 -3.14 15.75
C ALA A 7 -15.18 -2.56 14.35
N PHE A 8 -14.45 -1.48 14.03
CA PHE A 8 -14.45 -0.91 12.68
C PHE A 8 -13.89 -1.90 11.66
N PHE A 9 -12.74 -2.53 11.95
CA PHE A 9 -12.13 -3.52 11.09
C PHE A 9 -13.10 -4.66 10.79
N VAL A 10 -13.75 -5.20 11.83
CA VAL A 10 -14.74 -6.29 11.68
C VAL A 10 -15.93 -5.85 10.83
N ILE A 11 -16.49 -4.67 11.07
CA ILE A 11 -17.62 -4.14 10.28
C ILE A 11 -17.21 -3.91 8.84
N THR A 12 -16.03 -3.35 8.60
CA THR A 12 -15.52 -3.09 7.24
C THR A 12 -15.23 -4.41 6.52
N ALA A 13 -14.64 -5.38 7.21
CA ALA A 13 -14.42 -6.72 6.65
C ALA A 13 -15.73 -7.42 6.32
N ALA A 14 -16.75 -7.33 7.18
CA ALA A 14 -18.09 -7.87 6.91
C ALA A 14 -18.76 -7.20 5.70
N LEU A 15 -18.67 -5.87 5.58
CA LEU A 15 -19.15 -5.13 4.40
C LEU A 15 -18.42 -5.56 3.14
N LEU A 16 -17.11 -5.77 3.22
CA LEU A 16 -16.31 -6.24 2.10
C LEU A 16 -16.72 -7.64 1.64
N VAL A 17 -16.97 -8.54 2.57
CA VAL A 17 -17.50 -9.89 2.25
C VAL A 17 -18.84 -9.79 1.51
N VAL A 18 -19.74 -8.91 1.95
CA VAL A 18 -21.02 -8.68 1.27
C VAL A 18 -20.80 -8.14 -0.15
N VAL A 19 -19.91 -7.17 -0.34
CA VAL A 19 -19.63 -6.58 -1.67
C VAL A 19 -18.95 -7.57 -2.59
N VAL A 20 -18.00 -8.35 -2.07
CA VAL A 20 -17.39 -9.45 -2.84
C VAL A 20 -18.46 -10.45 -3.25
N GLY A 21 -19.41 -10.79 -2.36
CA GLY A 21 -20.53 -11.64 -2.68
C GLY A 21 -21.42 -11.08 -3.80
N ILE A 22 -21.73 -9.77 -3.76
CA ILE A 22 -22.53 -9.11 -4.81
C ILE A 22 -21.90 -9.21 -6.19
N VAL A 23 -20.57 -9.22 -6.28
CA VAL A 23 -19.86 -9.34 -7.58
C VAL A 23 -19.61 -10.78 -7.95
N LEU A 24 -19.20 -11.59 -6.97
CA LEU A 24 -18.83 -12.97 -7.22
C LEU A 24 -20.03 -13.85 -7.58
N VAL A 25 -21.19 -13.61 -6.96
CA VAL A 25 -22.39 -14.42 -7.21
C VAL A 25 -22.88 -14.30 -8.66
N PRO A 26 -23.04 -13.11 -9.26
CA PRO A 26 -23.41 -13.02 -10.69
C PRO A 26 -22.40 -13.64 -11.64
N ILE A 27 -21.08 -13.54 -11.32
CA ILE A 27 -20.03 -14.18 -12.12
C ILE A 27 -20.15 -15.70 -12.00
N ALA A 28 -20.30 -16.20 -10.79
CA ALA A 28 -20.48 -17.63 -10.54
C ALA A 28 -21.72 -18.20 -11.23
N MET A 29 -22.84 -17.45 -11.24
CA MET A 29 -24.09 -17.86 -11.89
C MET A 29 -23.99 -17.97 -13.43
N GLN A 30 -22.97 -17.40 -14.05
CA GLN A 30 -22.68 -17.56 -15.48
C GLN A 30 -21.85 -18.81 -15.79
N MET A 31 -21.34 -19.49 -14.77
CA MET A 31 -20.53 -20.69 -14.90
C MET A 31 -21.36 -21.97 -14.76
N PRO A 32 -20.92 -23.09 -15.35
CA PRO A 32 -21.65 -24.37 -15.27
C PRO A 32 -21.87 -24.87 -13.84
N ASP A 33 -20.96 -24.56 -12.92
CA ASP A 33 -21.04 -24.93 -11.51
C ASP A 33 -20.75 -23.73 -10.61
N PRO A 34 -21.78 -22.94 -10.25
CA PRO A 34 -21.64 -21.77 -9.39
C PRO A 34 -21.10 -22.07 -7.99
N LEU A 35 -21.45 -23.23 -7.43
CA LEU A 35 -21.01 -23.59 -6.08
C LEU A 35 -19.52 -23.93 -6.05
N ALA A 36 -18.97 -24.55 -7.10
CA ALA A 36 -17.55 -24.82 -7.20
C ALA A 36 -16.72 -23.54 -7.27
N VAL A 37 -17.22 -22.50 -7.95
CA VAL A 37 -16.56 -21.17 -8.01
C VAL A 37 -16.50 -20.53 -6.63
N LEU A 38 -17.63 -20.52 -5.91
CA LEU A 38 -17.69 -19.98 -4.55
C LEU A 38 -16.80 -20.75 -3.56
N ASP A 39 -16.83 -22.07 -3.64
CA ASP A 39 -16.01 -22.95 -2.82
C ASP A 39 -14.51 -22.75 -3.12
N MET A 40 -14.13 -22.60 -4.38
CA MET A 40 -12.74 -22.31 -4.75
C MET A 40 -12.28 -20.94 -4.25
N PHE A 41 -13.14 -19.92 -4.26
CA PHE A 41 -12.80 -18.59 -3.74
C PHE A 41 -12.56 -18.62 -2.24
N VAL A 42 -13.49 -19.25 -1.48
CA VAL A 42 -13.46 -19.21 0.00
C VAL A 42 -12.46 -20.21 0.57
N PHE A 43 -12.47 -21.45 0.08
CA PHE A 43 -11.65 -22.53 0.64
C PHE A 43 -10.41 -22.88 -0.18
N GLY A 44 -10.38 -22.54 -1.48
CA GLY A 44 -9.27 -22.81 -2.37
C GLY A 44 -7.92 -22.31 -1.85
N PRO A 45 -7.81 -21.09 -1.29
CA PRO A 45 -6.58 -20.56 -0.72
C PRO A 45 -6.01 -21.38 0.44
N PHE A 46 -6.84 -22.17 1.13
CA PHE A 46 -6.43 -23.00 2.29
C PHE A 46 -6.25 -24.49 1.97
N ARG A 47 -6.72 -24.95 0.82
CA ARG A 47 -6.59 -26.36 0.42
C ARG A 47 -5.17 -26.83 0.16
N ASN A 48 -4.30 -25.90 -0.22
CA ASN A 48 -2.91 -26.21 -0.55
C ASN A 48 -1.96 -25.28 0.24
N PRO A 49 -0.96 -25.82 0.96
CA PRO A 49 0.04 -25.01 1.67
C PRO A 49 0.73 -23.97 0.77
N ARG A 50 0.84 -24.25 -0.53
CA ARG A 50 1.40 -23.32 -1.51
C ARG A 50 0.52 -22.07 -1.67
N HIS A 51 -0.81 -22.20 -1.70
CA HIS A 51 -1.74 -21.08 -1.82
C HIS A 51 -1.77 -20.24 -0.54
N THR A 52 -1.80 -20.91 0.61
CA THR A 52 -1.67 -20.24 1.91
C THR A 52 -0.33 -19.48 2.02
N GLY A 53 0.75 -20.09 1.52
CA GLY A 53 2.06 -19.44 1.44
C GLY A 53 2.05 -18.18 0.54
N ASN A 54 1.29 -18.21 -0.55
CA ASN A 54 1.14 -17.05 -1.44
C ASN A 54 0.39 -15.89 -0.74
N ILE A 55 -0.63 -16.18 0.10
CA ILE A 55 -1.31 -15.14 0.90
C ILE A 55 -0.30 -14.41 1.80
N ILE A 56 0.52 -15.16 2.52
CA ILE A 56 1.50 -14.61 3.46
C ILE A 56 2.58 -13.82 2.71
N GLU A 57 3.05 -14.34 1.59
CA GLU A 57 4.05 -13.70 0.75
C GLU A 57 3.51 -12.38 0.17
N MET A 58 2.33 -12.39 -0.46
CA MET A 58 1.71 -11.18 -1.02
C MET A 58 1.32 -10.14 0.03
N ALA A 59 1.04 -10.56 1.27
CA ALA A 59 0.80 -9.64 2.39
C ALA A 59 2.07 -8.89 2.82
N THR A 60 3.26 -9.43 2.57
CA THR A 60 4.54 -8.85 3.01
C THR A 60 4.77 -7.43 2.47
N PRO A 61 4.78 -7.20 1.14
CA PRO A 61 4.89 -5.84 0.60
C PRO A 61 3.70 -4.97 1.00
N GLY A 62 2.48 -5.53 1.09
CA GLY A 62 1.30 -4.82 1.56
C GLY A 62 1.43 -4.28 2.98
N MET A 63 1.97 -5.06 3.92
CA MET A 63 2.27 -4.62 5.28
C MET A 63 3.29 -3.48 5.32
N MET A 64 4.40 -3.61 4.60
CA MET A 64 5.49 -2.63 4.64
C MET A 64 5.11 -1.33 3.91
N CYS A 65 4.54 -1.41 2.71
CA CYS A 65 4.03 -0.22 2.00
C CYS A 65 2.87 0.42 2.75
N GLY A 66 2.03 -0.39 3.41
CA GLY A 66 0.97 0.08 4.30
C GLY A 66 1.53 0.83 5.51
N LEU A 67 2.62 0.34 6.11
CA LEU A 67 3.30 1.04 7.21
C LEU A 67 3.91 2.36 6.74
N ALA A 68 4.55 2.37 5.58
CA ALA A 68 5.08 3.58 4.96
C ALA A 68 3.98 4.64 4.77
N ALA A 69 2.88 4.25 4.15
CA ALA A 69 1.71 5.12 3.94
C ALA A 69 1.09 5.57 5.26
N ALA A 70 0.92 4.69 6.24
CA ALA A 70 0.36 5.03 7.54
C ALA A 70 1.18 6.08 8.30
N ILE A 71 2.52 6.01 8.26
CA ILE A 71 3.40 7.01 8.87
C ILE A 71 3.22 8.38 8.21
N MET A 72 3.15 8.42 6.87
CA MET A 72 2.95 9.66 6.10
C MET A 72 1.55 10.25 6.35
N LEU A 73 0.50 9.42 6.31
CA LEU A 73 -0.89 9.83 6.56
C LEU A 73 -1.08 10.36 7.98
N ARG A 74 -0.42 9.77 8.97
CA ARG A 74 -0.43 10.26 10.36
C ARG A 74 0.23 11.63 10.53
N ALA A 75 1.15 11.99 9.65
CA ALA A 75 1.73 13.33 9.60
C ALA A 75 0.89 14.33 8.78
N GLY A 76 -0.25 13.88 8.23
CA GLY A 76 -1.16 14.71 7.43
C GLY A 76 -0.74 14.88 5.98
N MET A 77 0.13 14.00 5.47
CA MET A 77 0.58 14.03 4.08
C MET A 77 0.11 12.80 3.32
N PHE A 78 -0.54 13.02 2.19
CA PHE A 78 -0.98 11.95 1.28
C PHE A 78 0.02 11.82 0.11
N ASN A 79 1.07 11.03 0.34
CA ASN A 79 2.12 10.82 -0.66
C ASN A 79 1.95 9.45 -1.35
N LEU A 80 1.72 9.48 -2.64
CA LEU A 80 1.60 8.29 -3.50
C LEU A 80 2.96 7.80 -4.04
N GLY A 81 4.05 8.46 -3.69
CA GLY A 81 5.42 8.09 -4.05
C GLY A 81 5.90 6.76 -3.46
N VAL A 82 5.11 6.16 -2.58
CA VAL A 82 5.35 4.80 -2.04
C VAL A 82 5.58 3.79 -3.16
N GLU A 83 4.84 3.90 -4.27
CA GLU A 83 4.97 3.01 -5.42
C GLU A 83 6.32 3.15 -6.14
N GLY A 84 6.69 4.38 -6.46
CA GLY A 84 7.99 4.66 -7.09
C GLY A 84 9.18 4.37 -6.16
N ALA A 85 9.02 4.61 -4.84
CA ALA A 85 10.02 4.27 -3.85
C ALA A 85 10.23 2.74 -3.77
N PHE A 86 9.14 1.97 -3.78
CA PHE A 86 9.18 0.52 -3.84
C PHE A 86 9.91 0.02 -5.09
N PHE A 87 9.57 0.54 -6.26
CA PHE A 87 10.18 0.18 -7.53
C PHE A 87 11.68 0.52 -7.57
N LEU A 88 12.06 1.78 -7.27
CA LEU A 88 13.46 2.20 -7.27
C LEU A 88 14.28 1.53 -6.16
N GLY A 89 13.68 1.30 -5.00
CA GLY A 89 14.32 0.58 -3.91
C GLY A 89 14.67 -0.86 -4.29
N GLY A 90 13.74 -1.57 -4.93
CA GLY A 90 13.98 -2.91 -5.47
C GLY A 90 15.08 -2.91 -6.54
N LEU A 91 15.04 -1.95 -7.47
CA LEU A 91 16.05 -1.83 -8.50
C LEU A 91 17.43 -1.52 -7.92
N ALA A 92 17.54 -0.54 -7.03
CA ALA A 92 18.82 -0.14 -6.44
C ALA A 92 19.41 -1.26 -5.57
N THR A 93 18.56 -2.04 -4.89
CA THR A 93 18.97 -3.25 -4.16
C THR A 93 19.62 -4.24 -5.13
N VAL A 94 18.95 -4.56 -6.24
CA VAL A 94 19.48 -5.51 -7.24
C VAL A 94 20.75 -4.96 -7.92
N ALA A 95 20.77 -3.68 -8.30
CA ALA A 95 21.93 -3.04 -8.87
C ALA A 95 23.15 -3.11 -7.95
N THR A 96 22.96 -2.85 -6.65
CA THR A 96 24.05 -2.94 -5.65
C THR A 96 24.59 -4.36 -5.56
N VAL A 97 23.74 -5.37 -5.49
CA VAL A 97 24.14 -6.77 -5.39
C VAL A 97 24.86 -7.26 -6.65
N LEU A 98 24.52 -6.73 -7.82
CA LEU A 98 25.13 -7.13 -9.09
C LEU A 98 26.43 -6.40 -9.43
N LEU A 99 26.52 -5.11 -9.03
CA LEU A 99 27.64 -4.25 -9.46
C LEU A 99 28.74 -4.09 -8.41
N VAL A 100 28.40 -4.26 -7.11
CA VAL A 100 29.36 -4.07 -6.03
C VAL A 100 29.91 -5.42 -5.58
N PRO A 101 31.23 -5.64 -5.63
CA PRO A 101 31.83 -6.88 -5.16
C PRO A 101 31.79 -6.95 -3.62
N LEU A 102 30.77 -7.60 -3.09
CA LEU A 102 30.55 -7.76 -1.66
C LEU A 102 30.71 -9.24 -1.25
N PRO A 103 31.18 -9.52 -0.03
CA PRO A 103 31.13 -10.87 0.51
C PRO A 103 29.66 -11.33 0.66
N GLY A 104 29.39 -12.63 0.43
CA GLY A 104 28.03 -13.17 0.35
C GLY A 104 27.11 -12.76 1.51
N TRP A 105 27.63 -12.77 2.74
CA TRP A 105 26.86 -12.37 3.93
C TRP A 105 26.46 -10.88 3.97
N ALA A 106 27.20 -10.01 3.26
CA ALA A 106 26.97 -8.58 3.23
C ALA A 106 26.08 -8.14 2.04
N MET A 107 25.93 -8.99 1.00
CA MET A 107 25.17 -8.64 -0.20
C MET A 107 23.74 -8.20 0.09
N ALA A 108 22.98 -9.01 0.84
CA ALA A 108 21.58 -8.70 1.16
C ALA A 108 21.45 -7.44 2.05
N PRO A 109 22.11 -7.33 3.21
CA PRO A 109 21.93 -6.17 4.08
C PRO A 109 22.43 -4.86 3.44
N VAL A 110 23.55 -4.87 2.72
CA VAL A 110 24.06 -3.66 2.04
C VAL A 110 23.15 -3.28 0.87
N GLY A 111 22.75 -4.26 0.05
CA GLY A 111 21.80 -4.02 -1.03
C GLY A 111 20.49 -3.41 -0.55
N LEU A 112 19.91 -3.97 0.51
CA LEU A 112 18.69 -3.45 1.12
C LEU A 112 18.87 -2.03 1.69
N ALA A 113 19.99 -1.76 2.36
CA ALA A 113 20.27 -0.44 2.91
C ALA A 113 20.42 0.63 1.78
N VAL A 114 21.19 0.32 0.74
CA VAL A 114 21.35 1.22 -0.41
C VAL A 114 20.02 1.40 -1.14
N GLY A 115 19.28 0.30 -1.38
CA GLY A 115 17.95 0.35 -2.00
C GLY A 115 16.98 1.22 -1.22
N ALA A 116 16.95 1.07 0.11
CA ALA A 116 16.10 1.87 0.99
C ALA A 116 16.44 3.37 0.89
N VAL A 117 17.73 3.74 0.93
CA VAL A 117 18.17 5.13 0.84
C VAL A 117 17.86 5.72 -0.53
N VAL A 118 18.21 5.03 -1.62
CA VAL A 118 17.99 5.51 -3.00
C VAL A 118 16.50 5.67 -3.27
N GLY A 119 15.69 4.66 -2.97
CA GLY A 119 14.25 4.72 -3.23
C GLY A 119 13.52 5.72 -2.34
N SER A 120 14.04 6.03 -1.13
CA SER A 120 13.42 7.03 -0.24
C SER A 120 13.41 8.43 -0.84
N SER A 121 14.30 8.74 -1.78
CA SER A 121 14.35 10.03 -2.48
C SER A 121 13.03 10.34 -3.20
N VAL A 122 12.34 9.32 -3.73
CA VAL A 122 11.04 9.48 -4.40
C VAL A 122 9.97 10.05 -3.47
N CYS A 123 9.97 9.66 -2.19
CA CYS A 123 9.06 10.23 -1.20
C CYS A 123 9.58 11.54 -0.59
N ALA A 124 10.91 11.68 -0.49
CA ALA A 124 11.54 12.86 0.08
C ALA A 124 11.30 14.12 -0.76
N VAL A 125 11.36 14.00 -2.09
CA VAL A 125 11.19 15.16 -3.01
C VAL A 125 9.80 15.79 -2.88
N PRO A 126 8.66 15.08 -2.98
CA PRO A 126 7.33 15.66 -2.72
C PRO A 126 7.21 16.25 -1.31
N GLY A 127 7.81 15.58 -0.32
CA GLY A 127 7.85 16.07 1.05
C GLY A 127 8.57 17.40 1.17
N PHE A 128 9.71 17.55 0.52
CA PHE A 128 10.46 18.81 0.46
C PHE A 128 9.67 19.91 -0.27
N LEU A 129 9.10 19.60 -1.44
CA LEU A 129 8.31 20.54 -2.22
C LEU A 129 7.09 21.04 -1.43
N ARG A 130 6.40 20.16 -0.72
CA ARG A 130 5.32 20.54 0.18
C ARG A 130 5.80 21.41 1.32
N ALA A 131 6.86 21.00 2.02
CA ALA A 131 7.37 21.71 3.18
C ALA A 131 7.94 23.11 2.85
N ARG A 132 8.49 23.30 1.63
CA ARG A 132 9.16 24.55 1.24
C ARG A 132 8.30 25.47 0.40
N TYR A 133 7.50 24.92 -0.52
CA TYR A 133 6.76 25.66 -1.54
C TYR A 133 5.25 25.47 -1.47
N ASP A 134 4.76 24.73 -0.49
CA ASP A 134 3.33 24.39 -0.34
C ASP A 134 2.72 23.69 -1.58
N ALA A 135 3.58 23.03 -2.38
CA ALA A 135 3.16 22.31 -3.56
C ALA A 135 2.33 21.07 -3.19
N SER A 136 1.44 20.65 -4.11
CA SER A 136 0.64 19.43 -3.89
C SER A 136 1.55 18.20 -3.90
N GLU A 137 1.63 17.53 -2.75
CA GLU A 137 2.37 16.28 -2.59
C GLU A 137 1.79 15.14 -3.43
N LEU A 138 0.48 15.15 -3.66
CA LEU A 138 -0.21 14.14 -4.46
C LEU A 138 0.22 14.21 -5.94
N VAL A 139 0.22 15.40 -6.51
CA VAL A 139 0.59 15.58 -7.92
C VAL A 139 2.09 15.32 -8.13
N SER A 140 2.94 15.88 -7.26
CA SER A 140 4.38 15.72 -7.38
C SER A 140 4.82 14.26 -7.19
N SER A 141 4.19 13.52 -6.28
CA SER A 141 4.51 12.10 -6.06
C SER A 141 4.05 11.21 -7.21
N LEU A 142 2.89 11.49 -7.81
CA LEU A 142 2.44 10.77 -9.01
C LEU A 142 3.42 10.95 -10.18
N MET A 143 3.85 12.20 -10.43
CA MET A 143 4.83 12.49 -11.48
C MET A 143 6.16 11.78 -11.24
N LEU A 144 6.61 11.77 -9.98
CA LEU A 144 7.86 11.09 -9.61
C LEU A 144 7.79 9.56 -9.72
N ASN A 145 6.63 8.94 -9.55
CA ASN A 145 6.49 7.50 -9.80
C ASN A 145 6.83 7.15 -11.25
N PHE A 146 6.32 7.92 -12.22
CA PHE A 146 6.66 7.71 -13.63
C PHE A 146 8.11 8.06 -13.94
N ALA A 147 8.65 9.13 -13.37
CA ALA A 147 10.06 9.46 -13.50
C ALA A 147 10.94 8.31 -12.94
N ALA A 148 10.61 7.78 -11.77
CA ALA A 148 11.29 6.64 -11.17
C ALA A 148 11.24 5.40 -12.08
N LEU A 149 10.06 5.12 -12.66
CA LEU A 149 9.88 4.02 -13.61
C LEU A 149 10.80 4.17 -14.82
N PHE A 150 10.75 5.31 -15.52
CA PHE A 150 11.54 5.49 -16.74
C PHE A 150 13.05 5.53 -16.47
N ILE A 151 13.49 6.17 -15.38
CA ILE A 151 14.88 6.13 -14.93
C ILE A 151 15.30 4.69 -14.64
N GLY A 152 14.45 3.94 -13.93
CA GLY A 152 14.73 2.55 -13.60
C GLY A 152 14.82 1.66 -14.83
N LEU A 153 13.90 1.78 -15.79
CA LEU A 153 13.94 1.04 -17.06
C LEU A 153 15.17 1.40 -17.89
N PHE A 154 15.59 2.67 -17.89
CA PHE A 154 16.83 3.10 -18.51
C PHE A 154 18.03 2.38 -17.86
N ILE A 155 18.13 2.39 -16.53
CA ILE A 155 19.22 1.72 -15.80
C ILE A 155 19.23 0.21 -16.10
N VAL A 156 18.07 -0.45 -16.08
CA VAL A 156 18.01 -1.89 -16.40
C VAL A 156 18.49 -2.16 -17.81
N ASN A 157 18.00 -1.40 -18.80
CA ASN A 157 18.29 -1.64 -20.21
C ASN A 157 19.78 -1.40 -20.58
N TYR A 158 20.39 -0.38 -20.01
CA TYR A 158 21.76 0.01 -20.41
C TYR A 158 22.87 -0.57 -19.52
N PHE A 159 22.58 -0.87 -18.24
CA PHE A 159 23.61 -1.26 -17.28
C PHE A 159 23.42 -2.67 -16.69
N LEU A 160 22.20 -3.17 -16.62
CA LEU A 160 21.91 -4.43 -15.90
C LEU A 160 21.37 -5.52 -16.80
N ARG A 161 21.02 -5.24 -18.03
CA ARG A 161 20.36 -6.18 -18.94
C ARG A 161 21.24 -7.39 -19.23
N ASP A 162 20.65 -8.58 -19.11
CA ASP A 162 21.25 -9.82 -19.56
C ASP A 162 20.93 -10.04 -21.05
N PRO A 163 21.91 -9.94 -21.97
CA PRO A 163 21.69 -10.12 -23.41
C PRO A 163 21.17 -11.52 -23.77
N MET A 164 21.49 -12.51 -22.94
CA MET A 164 21.11 -13.93 -23.19
C MET A 164 19.69 -14.25 -22.73
N ALA A 165 19.01 -13.35 -22.04
CA ALA A 165 17.71 -13.64 -21.46
C ALA A 165 16.52 -13.50 -22.42
N GLY A 166 16.70 -12.95 -23.62
CA GLY A 166 15.62 -12.73 -24.61
C GLY A 166 14.54 -11.71 -24.18
N ALA A 167 14.58 -11.21 -22.97
CA ALA A 167 13.66 -10.22 -22.39
C ALA A 167 14.42 -9.06 -21.75
N MET A 168 13.72 -7.97 -21.42
CA MET A 168 14.29 -6.82 -20.70
C MET A 168 14.33 -7.13 -19.20
N VAL A 169 15.34 -7.91 -18.79
CA VAL A 169 15.56 -8.33 -17.41
C VAL A 169 17.04 -8.18 -17.04
N SER A 170 17.32 -8.05 -15.74
CA SER A 170 18.71 -7.97 -15.27
C SER A 170 19.42 -9.34 -15.31
N TYR A 171 20.74 -9.33 -15.07
CA TYR A 171 21.45 -10.55 -14.70
C TYR A 171 20.81 -11.23 -13.49
N LYS A 172 21.11 -12.54 -13.30
CA LYS A 172 20.60 -13.32 -12.18
C LYS A 172 21.17 -12.80 -10.85
N ILE A 173 20.30 -12.64 -9.88
CA ILE A 173 20.68 -12.30 -8.51
C ILE A 173 21.45 -13.48 -7.93
N PRO A 174 22.68 -13.28 -7.35
CA PRO A 174 23.44 -14.33 -6.70
C PRO A 174 22.64 -15.00 -5.60
N ASN A 175 22.82 -16.31 -5.45
CA ASN A 175 22.08 -17.07 -4.42
C ASN A 175 22.40 -16.59 -3.00
N ASP A 176 23.61 -16.13 -2.75
CA ASP A 176 24.06 -15.61 -1.45
C ASP A 176 23.37 -14.32 -1.04
N ALA A 177 22.87 -13.56 -2.03
CA ALA A 177 22.09 -12.35 -1.79
C ALA A 177 20.61 -12.62 -1.55
N ARG A 178 20.13 -13.81 -1.84
CA ARG A 178 18.70 -14.14 -1.72
C ARG A 178 18.29 -14.35 -0.26
N LEU A 179 17.12 -13.82 0.08
CA LEU A 179 16.57 -14.06 1.40
C LEU A 179 16.17 -15.55 1.56
N PRO A 180 16.52 -16.17 2.69
CA PRO A 180 16.21 -17.57 2.92
C PRO A 180 14.70 -17.80 2.97
N ARG A 181 14.27 -18.91 2.38
CA ARG A 181 12.88 -19.39 2.48
C ARG A 181 12.68 -20.04 3.83
N LEU A 182 11.60 -19.67 4.52
CA LEU A 182 11.26 -20.18 5.85
C LEU A 182 10.54 -21.53 5.80
N VAL A 183 9.74 -21.74 4.75
CA VAL A 183 8.96 -22.98 4.59
C VAL A 183 9.23 -23.56 3.20
N VAL A 184 9.72 -24.79 3.18
CA VAL A 184 10.03 -25.53 1.94
C VAL A 184 8.73 -25.76 1.14
N GLY A 185 8.78 -25.54 -0.18
CA GLY A 185 7.62 -25.71 -1.06
C GLY A 185 6.67 -24.48 -1.12
N THR A 186 6.93 -23.45 -0.30
CA THR A 186 6.17 -22.19 -0.34
C THR A 186 7.05 -21.03 -0.77
N ARG A 187 6.43 -19.84 -0.96
CA ARG A 187 7.14 -18.59 -1.24
C ARG A 187 7.45 -17.75 -0.01
N ILE A 188 7.17 -18.28 1.19
CA ILE A 188 7.41 -17.59 2.46
C ILE A 188 8.91 -17.45 2.68
N HIS A 189 9.41 -16.23 2.76
CA HIS A 189 10.82 -15.89 2.97
C HIS A 189 11.00 -15.00 4.20
N LEU A 190 12.23 -14.76 4.60
CA LEU A 190 12.59 -13.97 5.81
C LEU A 190 11.93 -12.56 5.82
N GLY A 191 11.59 -12.02 4.65
CA GLY A 191 10.88 -10.74 4.53
C GLY A 191 9.57 -10.65 5.29
N VAL A 192 8.86 -11.77 5.48
CA VAL A 192 7.63 -11.80 6.30
C VAL A 192 7.92 -11.42 7.75
N ILE A 193 8.99 -11.97 8.33
CA ILE A 193 9.41 -11.64 9.71
C ILE A 193 9.80 -10.17 9.80
N ILE A 194 10.54 -9.66 8.80
CA ILE A 194 10.93 -8.24 8.72
C ILE A 194 9.71 -7.35 8.63
N ALA A 195 8.70 -7.71 7.83
CA ALA A 195 7.47 -6.94 7.68
C ALA A 195 6.64 -6.88 8.98
N VAL A 196 6.46 -8.02 9.64
CA VAL A 196 5.75 -8.08 10.94
C VAL A 196 6.52 -7.29 12.00
N ALA A 197 7.83 -7.49 12.11
CA ALA A 197 8.68 -6.72 13.03
C ALA A 197 8.64 -5.22 12.70
N GLY A 198 8.65 -4.85 11.42
CA GLY A 198 8.48 -3.48 10.95
C GLY A 198 7.16 -2.85 11.40
N CYS A 199 6.04 -3.58 11.30
CA CYS A 199 4.74 -3.13 11.79
C CYS A 199 4.74 -2.91 13.32
N LEU A 200 5.36 -3.82 14.08
CA LEU A 200 5.47 -3.68 15.54
C LEU A 200 6.36 -2.49 15.93
N LEU A 201 7.52 -2.34 15.29
CA LEU A 201 8.40 -1.19 15.49
C LEU A 201 7.74 0.12 15.05
N GLY A 202 6.96 0.11 13.97
CA GLY A 202 6.15 1.24 13.53
C GLY A 202 5.09 1.63 14.56
N ALA A 203 4.49 0.66 15.26
CA ALA A 203 3.57 0.94 16.34
C ALA A 203 4.29 1.60 17.53
N VAL A 204 5.47 1.10 17.91
CA VAL A 204 6.31 1.73 18.93
C VAL A 204 6.69 3.15 18.50
N TYR A 205 7.15 3.33 17.26
CA TYR A 205 7.49 4.64 16.71
C TYR A 205 6.32 5.62 16.80
N LEU A 206 5.14 5.25 16.27
CA LEU A 206 4.00 6.16 16.21
C LEU A 206 3.35 6.42 17.57
N PHE A 207 3.32 5.44 18.47
CA PHE A 207 2.54 5.57 19.71
C PHE A 207 3.39 5.82 20.96
N MET A 208 4.66 5.42 20.96
CA MET A 208 5.52 5.48 22.15
C MET A 208 6.67 6.47 22.05
N THR A 209 6.98 7.04 20.85
CA THR A 209 8.08 8.00 20.70
C THR A 209 7.59 9.44 20.60
N ARG A 210 8.48 10.39 20.98
CA ARG A 210 8.27 11.85 20.79
C ARG A 210 8.07 12.19 19.31
N ALA A 211 8.87 11.59 18.44
CA ALA A 211 8.81 11.81 17.00
C ALA A 211 7.45 11.41 16.39
N GLY A 212 6.89 10.27 16.81
CA GLY A 212 5.56 9.83 16.40
C GLY A 212 4.45 10.71 16.97
N PHE A 213 4.59 11.17 18.21
CA PHE A 213 3.66 12.10 18.82
C PHE A 213 3.59 13.43 18.06
N GLU A 214 4.76 14.04 17.76
CA GLU A 214 4.86 15.26 16.96
C GLU A 214 4.20 15.10 15.58
N SER A 215 4.49 13.99 14.88
CA SER A 215 3.89 13.69 13.57
C SER A 215 2.37 13.64 13.64
N ARG A 216 1.81 13.02 14.69
CA ARG A 216 0.35 12.95 14.88
C ARG A 216 -0.29 14.31 15.20
N ILE A 217 0.39 15.17 15.98
CA ILE A 217 -0.11 16.52 16.27
C ILE A 217 -0.12 17.36 14.99
N VAL A 218 0.98 17.34 14.22
CA VAL A 218 1.07 18.07 12.95
C VAL A 218 -0.02 17.61 11.99
N GLY A 219 -0.25 16.31 11.88
CA GLY A 219 -1.30 15.76 11.00
C GLY A 219 -2.72 16.09 11.44
N LEU A 220 -2.98 16.23 12.75
CA LEU A 220 -4.30 16.59 13.26
C LEU A 220 -4.62 18.08 13.09
N ASN A 221 -3.67 18.94 13.44
CA ASN A 221 -3.83 20.40 13.34
C ASN A 221 -2.46 21.09 13.23
N PRO A 222 -2.02 21.42 12.00
CA PRO A 222 -0.75 22.11 11.79
C PRO A 222 -0.67 23.49 12.47
N ALA A 223 -1.78 24.23 12.51
CA ALA A 223 -1.81 25.54 13.17
C ALA A 223 -1.56 25.42 14.68
N PHE A 224 -2.20 24.45 15.34
CA PHE A 224 -1.94 24.16 16.75
C PHE A 224 -0.49 23.72 16.98
N ALA A 225 0.05 22.86 16.11
CA ALA A 225 1.45 22.45 16.17
C ALA A 225 2.42 23.65 16.08
N ALA A 226 2.11 24.63 15.22
CA ALA A 226 2.89 25.86 15.10
C ALA A 226 2.88 26.69 16.41
N HIS A 227 1.73 26.79 17.08
CA HIS A 227 1.62 27.49 18.37
C HIS A 227 2.42 26.80 19.49
N LEU A 228 2.62 25.47 19.38
CA LEU A 228 3.49 24.72 20.28
C LEU A 228 4.99 24.85 19.95
N GLY A 229 5.36 25.61 18.91
CA GLY A 229 6.74 25.78 18.48
C GLY A 229 7.34 24.57 17.78
N LEU A 230 6.50 23.63 17.29
CA LEU A 230 7.00 22.44 16.60
C LEU A 230 7.54 22.80 15.20
N PRO A 231 8.68 22.22 14.76
CA PRO A 231 9.27 22.47 13.44
C PRO A 231 8.51 21.68 12.36
N ILE A 232 7.33 22.17 11.96
CA ILE A 232 6.40 21.47 11.07
C ILE A 232 7.09 20.97 9.80
N ARG A 233 7.89 21.82 9.13
CA ARG A 233 8.58 21.47 7.87
C ARG A 233 9.48 20.24 8.03
N TRP A 234 10.23 20.20 9.14
CA TRP A 234 11.09 19.05 9.43
C TRP A 234 10.29 17.79 9.76
N ILE A 235 9.20 17.93 10.52
CA ILE A 235 8.34 16.80 10.89
C ILE A 235 7.69 16.18 9.65
N LEU A 236 7.21 17.01 8.71
CA LEU A 236 6.68 16.55 7.42
C LEU A 236 7.75 15.82 6.61
N LEU A 237 8.93 16.43 6.42
CA LEU A 237 10.03 15.82 5.66
C LEU A 237 10.49 14.50 6.29
N ARG A 238 10.65 14.47 7.61
CA ARG A 238 11.03 13.26 8.36
C ARG A 238 10.04 12.11 8.13
N SER A 239 8.74 12.40 8.14
CA SER A 239 7.72 11.37 7.90
C SER A 239 7.83 10.79 6.49
N GLN A 240 8.14 11.61 5.49
CA GLN A 240 8.33 11.19 4.11
C GLN A 240 9.61 10.35 3.94
N LEU A 241 10.70 10.75 4.59
CA LEU A 241 11.95 9.99 4.58
C LEU A 241 11.77 8.61 5.21
N ILE A 242 11.17 8.53 6.40
CA ILE A 242 10.94 7.26 7.09
C ILE A 242 10.02 6.35 6.26
N GLY A 243 8.89 6.89 5.78
CA GLY A 243 7.99 6.13 4.93
C GLY A 243 8.65 5.68 3.63
N GLY A 244 9.42 6.57 2.98
CA GLY A 244 10.18 6.24 1.77
C GLY A 244 11.21 5.14 2.00
N LEU A 245 11.96 5.17 3.12
CA LEU A 245 12.91 4.12 3.49
C LEU A 245 12.21 2.75 3.65
N ILE A 246 11.06 2.72 4.31
CA ILE A 246 10.28 1.49 4.53
C ILE A 246 9.74 0.96 3.20
N ALA A 247 9.15 1.81 2.37
CA ALA A 247 8.61 1.42 1.08
C ALA A 247 9.69 0.90 0.13
N ALA A 248 10.82 1.59 0.07
CA ALA A 248 11.96 1.19 -0.75
C ALA A 248 12.60 -0.10 -0.25
N GLY A 249 12.75 -0.25 1.07
CA GLY A 249 13.19 -1.48 1.70
C GLY A 249 12.26 -2.67 1.40
N ALA A 250 10.94 -2.42 1.34
CA ALA A 250 9.97 -3.43 0.93
C ALA A 250 10.23 -3.94 -0.50
N GLY A 251 10.50 -3.02 -1.46
CA GLY A 251 10.85 -3.39 -2.82
C GLY A 251 12.11 -4.25 -2.90
N GLY A 252 13.14 -3.90 -2.11
CA GLY A 252 14.36 -4.70 -2.01
C GLY A 252 14.11 -6.09 -1.42
N ILE A 253 13.33 -6.19 -0.35
CA ILE A 253 12.95 -7.46 0.28
C ILE A 253 12.18 -8.34 -0.70
N GLU A 254 11.25 -7.77 -1.45
CA GLU A 254 10.48 -8.47 -2.47
C GLU A 254 11.40 -9.03 -3.58
N MET A 255 12.34 -8.20 -4.07
CA MET A 255 13.29 -8.62 -5.09
C MET A 255 14.20 -9.75 -4.61
N LEU A 256 14.81 -9.63 -3.44
CA LEU A 256 15.73 -10.66 -2.92
C LEU A 256 15.00 -11.90 -2.40
N GLY A 257 13.72 -11.78 -2.02
CA GLY A 257 12.92 -12.90 -1.50
C GLY A 257 12.28 -13.75 -2.60
N LEU A 258 11.73 -13.12 -3.62
CA LEU A 258 10.85 -13.77 -4.59
C LEU A 258 11.48 -13.93 -5.98
N TYR A 259 12.11 -12.88 -6.50
CA TYR A 259 12.52 -12.81 -7.90
C TYR A 259 13.95 -13.31 -8.15
N PRO A 260 14.18 -14.12 -9.20
CA PRO A 260 15.53 -14.53 -9.59
C PRO A 260 16.32 -13.44 -10.29
N ARG A 261 15.64 -12.43 -10.85
CA ARG A 261 16.16 -11.31 -11.63
C ARG A 261 15.26 -10.10 -11.44
N PHE A 262 15.76 -8.90 -11.68
CA PHE A 262 14.87 -7.75 -11.80
C PHE A 262 14.10 -7.85 -13.12
N SER A 263 12.79 -7.95 -13.04
CA SER A 263 11.89 -8.21 -14.18
C SER A 263 10.70 -7.26 -14.26
N TRP A 264 10.63 -6.25 -13.40
CA TRP A 264 9.54 -5.27 -13.44
C TRP A 264 9.71 -4.34 -14.65
N GLN A 265 8.77 -4.42 -15.58
CA GLN A 265 8.70 -3.54 -16.76
C GLN A 265 7.69 -2.39 -16.58
N GLY A 266 7.04 -2.35 -15.46
CA GLY A 266 6.08 -1.34 -15.01
C GLY A 266 6.10 -1.21 -13.50
N LEU A 267 5.32 -0.28 -13.00
CA LEU A 267 5.10 -0.15 -11.56
C LEU A 267 4.31 -1.36 -11.05
N PRO A 268 4.81 -2.09 -10.03
CA PRO A 268 4.23 -3.37 -9.61
C PRO A 268 2.87 -3.27 -8.90
N GLY A 269 2.45 -2.08 -8.45
CA GLY A 269 1.17 -1.85 -7.77
C GLY A 269 1.17 -2.09 -6.26
N ASN A 270 2.29 -2.54 -5.70
CA ASN A 270 2.39 -2.86 -4.27
C ASN A 270 2.29 -1.62 -3.36
N GLY A 271 2.76 -0.47 -3.83
CA GLY A 271 2.60 0.80 -3.12
C GLY A 271 1.13 1.23 -3.03
N TRP A 272 0.37 1.08 -4.12
CA TRP A 272 -1.07 1.34 -4.14
C TRP A 272 -1.83 0.41 -3.19
N THR A 273 -1.54 -0.89 -3.25
CA THR A 273 -2.09 -1.88 -2.31
C THR A 273 -1.76 -1.50 -0.87
N GLY A 274 -0.54 -1.04 -0.60
CA GLY A 274 -0.12 -0.55 0.72
C GLY A 274 -0.96 0.63 1.22
N VAL A 275 -1.27 1.60 0.36
CA VAL A 275 -2.15 2.73 0.72
C VAL A 275 -3.54 2.22 1.09
N VAL A 276 -4.09 1.25 0.35
CA VAL A 276 -5.39 0.63 0.67
C VAL A 276 -5.33 -0.09 2.02
N VAL A 277 -4.27 -0.85 2.27
CA VAL A 277 -4.01 -1.52 3.55
C VAL A 277 -3.95 -0.51 4.69
N ALA A 278 -3.26 0.63 4.51
CA ALA A 278 -3.18 1.69 5.52
C ALA A 278 -4.56 2.29 5.84
N ILE A 279 -5.37 2.59 4.83
CA ILE A 279 -6.73 3.12 5.00
C ILE A 279 -7.61 2.10 5.72
N LEU A 280 -7.56 0.82 5.32
CA LEU A 280 -8.31 -0.27 5.95
C LEU A 280 -7.91 -0.45 7.43
N ALA A 281 -6.62 -0.37 7.72
CA ALA A 281 -6.06 -0.42 9.08
C ALA A 281 -6.24 0.89 9.87
N ARG A 282 -6.80 1.96 9.27
CA ARG A 282 -6.94 3.31 9.86
C ARG A 282 -5.59 3.86 10.36
N ASP A 283 -4.57 3.71 9.57
CA ASP A 283 -3.19 4.12 9.86
C ASP A 283 -2.66 3.57 11.19
N ASN A 284 -3.14 2.40 11.60
CA ASN A 284 -2.66 1.71 12.79
C ASN A 284 -1.72 0.58 12.41
N PRO A 285 -0.41 0.67 12.74
CA PRO A 285 0.57 -0.31 12.33
C PRO A 285 0.26 -1.76 12.73
N ILE A 286 -0.38 -1.98 13.88
CA ILE A 286 -0.76 -3.33 14.34
C ILE A 286 -1.87 -3.91 13.46
N LEU A 287 -2.83 -3.08 13.03
CA LEU A 287 -3.95 -3.51 12.20
C LEU A 287 -3.55 -3.67 10.72
N LEU A 288 -2.37 -3.20 10.31
CA LEU A 288 -1.86 -3.45 8.95
C LEU A 288 -1.66 -4.94 8.68
N ILE A 289 -1.25 -5.71 9.71
CA ILE A 289 -1.01 -7.15 9.56
C ILE A 289 -2.30 -7.88 9.12
N PRO A 290 -3.41 -7.86 9.88
CA PRO A 290 -4.62 -8.53 9.44
C PRO A 290 -5.25 -7.87 8.21
N ALA A 291 -5.09 -6.56 7.99
CA ALA A 291 -5.59 -5.88 6.80
C ALA A 291 -4.88 -6.36 5.53
N ALA A 292 -3.55 -6.48 5.56
CA ALA A 292 -2.75 -6.98 4.44
C ALA A 292 -3.07 -8.45 4.13
N LEU A 293 -3.14 -9.29 5.17
CA LEU A 293 -3.52 -10.70 5.01
C LEU A 293 -4.91 -10.86 4.40
N PHE A 294 -5.87 -10.04 4.81
CA PHE A 294 -7.23 -10.06 4.26
C PHE A 294 -7.24 -9.68 2.78
N LEU A 295 -6.57 -8.59 2.38
CA LEU A 295 -6.51 -8.18 0.97
C LEU A 295 -5.76 -9.21 0.11
N SER A 296 -4.67 -9.77 0.60
CA SER A 296 -3.93 -10.83 -0.09
C SER A 296 -4.74 -12.11 -0.21
N TYR A 297 -5.58 -12.44 0.78
CA TYR A 297 -6.52 -13.55 0.68
C TYR A 297 -7.54 -13.34 -0.46
N LEU A 298 -8.13 -12.16 -0.56
CA LEU A 298 -9.05 -11.83 -1.64
C LEU A 298 -8.36 -11.93 -3.02
N GLN A 299 -7.11 -11.48 -3.11
CA GLN A 299 -6.32 -11.49 -4.33
C GLN A 299 -5.99 -12.92 -4.77
N VAL A 300 -5.50 -13.76 -3.85
CA VAL A 300 -5.20 -15.17 -4.13
C VAL A 300 -6.49 -15.96 -4.48
N GLY A 301 -7.59 -15.70 -3.78
CA GLY A 301 -8.89 -16.29 -4.09
C GLY A 301 -9.36 -15.94 -5.50
N GLY A 302 -9.23 -14.67 -5.88
CA GLY A 302 -9.54 -14.21 -7.24
C GLY A 302 -8.65 -14.84 -8.31
N ASP A 303 -7.33 -14.91 -8.07
CA ASP A 303 -6.38 -15.55 -8.99
C ASP A 303 -6.69 -17.04 -9.19
N LEU A 304 -7.13 -17.73 -8.13
CA LEU A 304 -7.53 -19.13 -8.23
C LEU A 304 -8.76 -19.33 -9.10
N ILE A 305 -9.76 -18.46 -8.99
CA ILE A 305 -10.94 -18.50 -9.87
C ILE A 305 -10.52 -18.25 -11.31
N SER A 306 -9.74 -17.20 -11.55
CA SER A 306 -9.30 -16.84 -12.90
C SER A 306 -8.58 -18.00 -13.60
N ARG A 307 -7.76 -18.75 -12.85
CA ARG A 307 -6.98 -19.88 -13.42
C ARG A 307 -7.77 -21.18 -13.60
N ASN A 308 -8.79 -21.43 -12.78
CA ASN A 308 -9.50 -22.70 -12.79
C ASN A 308 -10.84 -22.66 -13.55
N PHE A 309 -11.42 -21.46 -13.73
CA PHE A 309 -12.74 -21.29 -14.34
C PHE A 309 -12.72 -20.33 -15.54
N ASP A 310 -11.54 -20.01 -16.10
CA ASP A 310 -11.37 -19.10 -17.24
C ASP A 310 -12.06 -17.73 -17.07
N VAL A 311 -12.22 -17.29 -15.83
CA VAL A 311 -12.76 -15.95 -15.50
C VAL A 311 -11.71 -14.91 -15.87
N PRO A 312 -12.07 -13.87 -16.65
CA PRO A 312 -11.14 -12.81 -16.99
C PRO A 312 -10.48 -12.17 -15.75
N SER A 313 -9.19 -11.91 -15.81
CA SER A 313 -8.42 -11.23 -14.72
C SER A 313 -9.01 -9.86 -14.35
N GLU A 314 -9.68 -9.21 -15.30
CA GLU A 314 -10.39 -7.94 -15.13
C GLU A 314 -11.54 -8.05 -14.12
N ALA A 315 -12.21 -9.20 -14.04
CA ALA A 315 -13.25 -9.46 -13.05
C ALA A 315 -12.69 -9.49 -11.62
N VAL A 316 -11.47 -10.03 -11.45
CA VAL A 316 -10.73 -9.96 -10.17
C VAL A 316 -10.37 -8.50 -9.83
N GLY A 317 -9.95 -7.74 -10.84
CA GLY A 317 -9.69 -6.30 -10.71
C GLY A 317 -10.94 -5.51 -10.28
N LEU A 318 -12.12 -5.86 -10.76
CA LEU A 318 -13.40 -5.28 -10.33
C LEU A 318 -13.67 -5.55 -8.84
N ILE A 319 -13.43 -6.77 -8.36
CA ILE A 319 -13.56 -7.11 -6.95
C ILE A 319 -12.65 -6.20 -6.11
N GLN A 320 -11.38 -6.05 -6.50
CA GLN A 320 -10.42 -5.19 -5.80
C GLN A 320 -10.85 -3.72 -5.81
N ALA A 321 -11.32 -3.20 -6.95
CA ALA A 321 -11.79 -1.81 -7.08
C ALA A 321 -13.00 -1.55 -6.19
N LEU A 322 -13.95 -2.48 -6.10
CA LEU A 322 -15.11 -2.36 -5.23
C LEU A 322 -14.75 -2.45 -3.75
N VAL A 323 -13.81 -3.33 -3.40
CA VAL A 323 -13.23 -3.38 -2.06
C VAL A 323 -12.67 -2.02 -1.67
N LEU A 324 -11.87 -1.42 -2.57
CA LEU A 324 -11.29 -0.09 -2.36
C LEU A 324 -12.36 0.99 -2.20
N LEU A 325 -13.41 0.96 -3.01
CA LEU A 325 -14.53 1.89 -2.94
C LEU A 325 -15.27 1.78 -1.61
N VAL A 326 -15.54 0.57 -1.14
CA VAL A 326 -16.24 0.34 0.16
C VAL A 326 -15.38 0.77 1.33
N VAL A 327 -14.08 0.45 1.31
CA VAL A 327 -13.14 0.87 2.36
C VAL A 327 -13.07 2.39 2.42
N THR A 328 -12.89 3.04 1.28
CA THR A 328 -12.81 4.51 1.19
C THR A 328 -14.12 5.17 1.59
N SER A 329 -15.26 4.66 1.13
CA SER A 329 -16.59 5.14 1.47
C SER A 329 -16.87 5.03 2.98
N SER A 330 -16.51 3.92 3.60
CA SER A 330 -16.68 3.71 5.04
C SER A 330 -15.82 4.67 5.87
N ALA A 331 -14.63 5.00 5.40
CA ALA A 331 -13.75 5.99 6.02
C ALA A 331 -14.31 7.42 5.93
N ILE A 332 -14.88 7.79 4.77
CA ILE A 332 -15.50 9.10 4.52
C ILE A 332 -16.76 9.29 5.35
N MET A 333 -17.65 8.30 5.39
CA MET A 333 -18.94 8.39 6.11
C MET A 333 -18.79 8.59 7.62
N ARG A 334 -17.65 8.30 8.20
CA ARG A 334 -17.38 8.50 9.64
C ARG A 334 -16.66 9.79 9.99
N ASN A 335 -16.27 10.62 9.00
CA ASN A 335 -15.67 11.91 9.28
C ASN A 335 -16.78 12.94 9.58
N PRO A 336 -16.95 13.40 10.85
CA PRO A 336 -18.06 14.29 11.23
C PRO A 336 -18.01 15.65 10.52
N ARG A 337 -16.85 16.06 9.99
CA ARG A 337 -16.70 17.28 9.21
C ARG A 337 -17.30 17.11 7.81
N LEU A 338 -17.09 15.95 7.18
CA LEU A 338 -17.66 15.65 5.86
C LEU A 338 -19.16 15.38 5.93
N LEU A 339 -19.64 14.71 6.98
CA LEU A 339 -21.08 14.55 7.22
C LEU A 339 -21.80 15.90 7.37
N ARG A 340 -21.19 16.87 8.04
CA ARG A 340 -21.75 18.23 8.14
C ARG A 340 -21.77 18.97 6.80
N LEU A 341 -20.80 18.78 5.92
CA LEU A 341 -20.79 19.36 4.58
C LEU A 341 -21.89 18.75 3.69
N VAL A 342 -22.10 17.45 3.78
CA VAL A 342 -23.15 16.74 3.03
C VAL A 342 -24.55 17.06 3.60
N SER A 343 -24.70 17.13 4.92
CA SER A 343 -25.96 17.49 5.57
C SER A 343 -26.29 18.99 5.42
N GLY A 344 -25.29 19.87 5.45
CA GLY A 344 -25.44 21.31 5.19
C GLY A 344 -25.90 21.62 3.76
N ARG A 345 -25.40 20.88 2.78
CA ARG A 345 -25.90 20.98 1.39
C ARG A 345 -27.34 20.53 1.25
N LYS A 346 -27.78 19.48 1.94
CA LYS A 346 -29.20 19.05 1.95
C LYS A 346 -30.10 20.08 2.61
N ALA A 347 -29.65 20.74 3.68
CA ALA A 347 -30.40 21.79 4.36
C ALA A 347 -30.52 23.07 3.50
N ALA A 348 -29.47 23.42 2.73
CA ALA A 348 -29.50 24.56 1.79
C ALA A 348 -30.40 24.27 0.58
N ALA A 349 -30.37 23.07 0.01
CA ALA A 349 -31.22 22.67 -1.10
C ALA A 349 -32.71 22.63 -0.70
N ASN A 350 -33.03 22.29 0.55
CA ASN A 350 -34.39 22.24 1.05
C ASN A 350 -34.94 23.63 1.42
N LYS A 351 -34.08 24.63 1.65
CA LYS A 351 -34.49 26.04 1.83
C LYS A 351 -34.85 26.73 0.53
N THR A 352 -34.25 26.34 -0.60
CA THR A 352 -34.55 26.90 -1.91
C THR A 352 -35.79 26.31 -2.56
N SER A 353 -36.31 25.20 -2.05
CA SER A 353 -37.53 24.55 -2.58
C SER A 353 -38.82 24.89 -1.83
N ARG A 354 -38.79 25.78 -0.81
CA ARG A 354 -40.02 26.28 -0.21
C ARG A 354 -40.60 27.38 -1.08
N PRO A 355 -41.84 27.23 -1.62
CA PRO A 355 -42.50 28.31 -2.37
C PRO A 355 -42.67 29.52 -1.45
N LYS A 356 -42.29 30.69 -1.93
CA LYS A 356 -42.66 31.98 -1.29
C LYS A 356 -44.19 32.03 -1.22
N VAL A 357 -44.71 31.87 -0.01
CA VAL A 357 -46.10 32.24 0.25
C VAL A 357 -46.21 33.74 -0.02
N ALA A 358 -47.00 34.09 -1.01
CA ALA A 358 -47.31 35.49 -1.33
C ALA A 358 -48.15 36.05 -0.16
N ASP A 359 -47.60 36.99 0.59
CA ASP A 359 -48.34 37.83 1.49
C ASP A 359 -49.23 38.75 0.62
N GLY A 360 -50.47 38.32 0.44
CA GLY A 360 -51.55 39.16 0.00
C GLY A 360 -52.14 39.85 1.21
N SER A 361 -51.79 41.12 1.45
CA SER A 361 -52.58 42.03 2.26
C SER A 361 -52.86 43.25 1.45
N ALA A 362 -54.08 43.19 0.84
CA ALA A 362 -54.78 44.38 0.42
C ALA A 362 -55.52 44.98 1.66
N ALA A 363 -55.32 46.24 1.89
CA ALA A 363 -56.31 47.26 2.33
C ALA A 363 -55.53 48.47 2.86
#